data_14bd9ee080b2ac8622eef52392530635
#
_entry.id   14bd9ee080b2ac8622eef52392530635
#
_cell.length_a   1.000
_cell.length_b   1.000
_cell.length_c   1.000
_cell.angle_alpha   90.00
_cell.angle_beta   90.00
_cell.angle_gamma   90.00
#
_symmetry.space_group_name_H-M   'P 1'
#
loop_
_entity.id
_entity.type
_entity.pdbx_description
1 polymer ?
#
loop_
_entity_poly.entity_id
_entity_poly.type
_entity_poly.pdbx_seq_one_letter_code
_entity_poly.pdbx_strand_id
1 'polypeptide(L)'
;MTNSLKKILSAFFIIAGFNLSAQTSNRDFKAIDEYVQSLGSLDSMSMGTINNVVSNKFTDKMDKARAIYYWITHNITYDLKLARNNNPQKNTPADVLRTRKATAIGFASLFQDMCSSADIRCLTVDGFIKNNTEEIGEKDQEINHSWAVVQLGQSPEDWYYVDPTLGSGFADAEMKIFTKYYTDVYFFTEKETFNLQHYPDNEAWKLGSAPKNKKDFFDMPVVRVAAIELGIKKLLPNDGKIKAKVNKAVKFSFTLKSTEEITKVELGMGEKKKYKVEEIQYSNSASVLSFTYKFTDENAYPVTVFVNGKEFVQYYVEVE
;
A
#
# COMPACT_ATOMS: atom_id res chain seq x y z
N MET A 1 32.76 18.14 -65.79
CA MET A 1 32.78 17.06 -64.80
C MET A 1 32.73 17.71 -63.42
N THR A 2 31.56 17.88 -62.83
CA THR A 2 31.41 18.50 -61.51
C THR A 2 30.56 17.57 -60.65
N ASN A 3 31.18 16.88 -59.73
CA ASN A 3 30.51 16.02 -58.72
C ASN A 3 29.94 16.89 -57.58
N SER A 4 28.61 16.91 -57.49
CA SER A 4 27.90 17.52 -56.39
C SER A 4 27.72 16.51 -55.26
N LEU A 5 28.39 16.71 -54.09
CA LEU A 5 28.24 15.93 -52.89
C LEU A 5 26.99 16.42 -52.12
N LYS A 6 25.94 15.62 -52.12
CA LYS A 6 24.79 15.84 -51.25
C LYS A 6 25.16 15.41 -49.83
N LYS A 7 25.29 16.39 -48.92
CA LYS A 7 25.36 16.17 -47.48
C LYS A 7 23.98 15.84 -46.95
N ILE A 8 23.78 14.61 -46.50
CA ILE A 8 22.58 14.19 -45.74
C ILE A 8 22.83 14.58 -44.28
N LEU A 9 22.07 15.57 -43.82
CA LEU A 9 22.05 15.97 -42.41
C LEU A 9 21.06 15.03 -41.68
N SER A 10 21.61 14.03 -40.97
CA SER A 10 20.79 13.20 -40.04
C SER A 10 20.57 14.00 -38.77
N ALA A 11 19.37 14.51 -38.60
CA ALA A 11 18.93 15.07 -37.32
C ALA A 11 18.69 13.92 -36.33
N PHE A 12 19.60 13.78 -35.36
CA PHE A 12 19.36 12.94 -34.18
C PHE A 12 18.33 13.66 -33.28
N PHE A 13 17.10 13.19 -33.28
CA PHE A 13 16.13 13.53 -32.23
C PHE A 13 16.54 12.79 -30.96
N ILE A 14 17.22 13.47 -30.05
CA ILE A 14 17.37 12.99 -28.66
C ILE A 14 16.02 13.17 -28.00
N ILE A 15 15.22 12.09 -27.94
CA ILE A 15 14.07 12.05 -27.06
C ILE A 15 14.64 11.94 -25.64
N ALA A 16 14.66 13.07 -24.93
CA ALA A 16 14.90 13.09 -23.51
C ALA A 16 13.71 12.39 -22.84
N GLY A 17 13.83 11.11 -22.58
CA GLY A 17 12.91 10.38 -21.72
C GLY A 17 13.05 10.93 -20.31
N PHE A 18 12.18 11.86 -19.94
CA PHE A 18 12.01 12.26 -18.56
C PHE A 18 11.60 11.04 -17.76
N ASN A 19 12.41 10.61 -16.79
CA ASN A 19 12.08 9.55 -15.85
C ASN A 19 10.93 10.02 -14.95
N LEU A 20 9.69 9.71 -15.33
CA LEU A 20 8.48 10.02 -14.57
C LEU A 20 8.54 9.43 -13.15
N SER A 21 9.19 8.27 -12.98
CA SER A 21 9.35 7.60 -11.69
C SER A 21 10.12 8.43 -10.65
N ALA A 22 11.08 9.26 -11.07
CA ALA A 22 11.81 10.14 -10.15
C ALA A 22 10.96 11.36 -9.74
N GLN A 23 9.97 11.72 -10.53
CA GLN A 23 9.12 12.89 -10.31
C GLN A 23 7.99 12.59 -9.30
N THR A 24 7.58 11.32 -9.15
CA THR A 24 6.52 10.94 -8.20
C THR A 24 7.02 10.87 -6.75
N SER A 25 8.28 10.52 -6.52
CA SER A 25 8.84 10.30 -5.17
C SER A 25 9.14 11.56 -4.37
N ASN A 26 9.18 12.74 -5.02
CA ASN A 26 9.55 14.02 -4.38
C ASN A 26 8.52 15.15 -4.57
N ARG A 27 7.32 14.83 -5.08
CA ARG A 27 6.30 15.88 -5.32
C ARG A 27 5.61 16.25 -4.02
N ASP A 28 5.58 17.53 -3.71
CA ASP A 28 4.79 18.08 -2.61
C ASP A 28 3.32 18.26 -3.05
N PHE A 29 2.42 17.56 -2.37
CA PHE A 29 0.98 17.61 -2.62
C PHE A 29 0.22 18.51 -1.66
N LYS A 30 0.90 19.19 -0.75
CA LYS A 30 0.28 19.98 0.33
C LYS A 30 -0.76 20.98 -0.19
N ALA A 31 -0.43 21.73 -1.24
CA ALA A 31 -1.35 22.72 -1.82
C ALA A 31 -2.61 22.08 -2.43
N ILE A 32 -2.51 20.83 -2.92
CA ILE A 32 -3.64 20.07 -3.46
C ILE A 32 -4.53 19.62 -2.31
N ASP A 33 -3.93 19.05 -1.29
CA ASP A 33 -4.62 18.56 -0.10
C ASP A 33 -5.37 19.69 0.62
N GLU A 34 -4.71 20.83 0.84
CA GLU A 34 -5.31 22.04 1.42
C GLU A 34 -6.48 22.56 0.59
N TYR A 35 -6.35 22.54 -0.74
CA TYR A 35 -7.46 22.93 -1.61
C TYR A 35 -8.66 22.00 -1.43
N VAL A 36 -8.46 20.66 -1.50
CA VAL A 36 -9.55 19.70 -1.36
C VAL A 36 -10.19 19.79 0.02
N GLN A 37 -9.39 19.99 1.07
CA GLN A 37 -9.87 20.21 2.43
C GLN A 37 -10.75 21.48 2.52
N SER A 38 -10.42 22.52 1.78
CA SER A 38 -11.16 23.79 1.78
C SER A 38 -12.54 23.72 1.12
N LEU A 39 -12.84 22.65 0.35
CA LEU A 39 -14.12 22.48 -0.35
C LEU A 39 -15.30 22.24 0.61
N GLY A 40 -15.04 21.84 1.85
CA GLY A 40 -16.08 21.48 2.80
C GLY A 40 -16.91 20.27 2.38
N SER A 41 -18.15 20.17 2.89
CA SER A 41 -19.04 19.05 2.55
C SER A 41 -19.57 19.18 1.12
N LEU A 42 -19.44 18.10 0.36
CA LEU A 42 -20.03 17.94 -0.98
C LEU A 42 -21.17 16.90 -0.94
N ASP A 43 -21.83 16.78 0.21
CA ASP A 43 -22.97 15.87 0.38
C ASP A 43 -24.11 16.26 -0.54
N SER A 44 -24.87 15.26 -0.99
CA SER A 44 -26.00 15.41 -1.93
C SER A 44 -25.66 15.92 -3.33
N MET A 45 -24.38 16.09 -3.66
CA MET A 45 -23.94 16.43 -5.02
C MET A 45 -23.81 15.17 -5.88
N SER A 46 -24.02 15.33 -7.20
CA SER A 46 -23.77 14.25 -8.17
C SER A 46 -22.29 13.94 -8.26
N MET A 47 -21.93 12.72 -8.68
CA MET A 47 -20.54 12.34 -8.92
C MET A 47 -19.83 13.30 -9.88
N GLY A 48 -20.49 13.69 -10.96
CA GLY A 48 -19.94 14.63 -11.93
C GLY A 48 -19.66 16.01 -11.32
N THR A 49 -20.53 16.51 -10.44
CA THR A 49 -20.32 17.77 -9.73
C THR A 49 -19.16 17.66 -8.74
N ILE A 50 -19.11 16.57 -7.94
CA ILE A 50 -18.03 16.33 -7.00
C ILE A 50 -16.69 16.26 -7.74
N ASN A 51 -16.63 15.46 -8.82
CA ASN A 51 -15.40 15.30 -9.60
C ASN A 51 -14.93 16.62 -10.22
N ASN A 52 -15.87 17.40 -10.76
CA ASN A 52 -15.56 18.72 -11.32
C ASN A 52 -14.95 19.67 -10.28
N VAL A 53 -15.52 19.73 -9.10
CA VAL A 53 -15.01 20.61 -8.01
C VAL A 53 -13.67 20.10 -7.49
N VAL A 54 -13.52 18.79 -7.30
CA VAL A 54 -12.31 18.19 -6.71
C VAL A 54 -11.12 18.23 -7.66
N SER A 55 -11.31 17.87 -8.94
CA SER A 55 -10.19 17.62 -9.85
C SER A 55 -9.95 18.66 -10.93
N ASN A 56 -10.98 19.37 -11.41
CA ASN A 56 -10.84 20.24 -12.60
C ASN A 56 -10.04 21.54 -12.36
N LYS A 57 -9.75 21.88 -11.11
CA LYS A 57 -8.80 22.97 -10.81
C LYS A 57 -7.38 22.65 -11.30
N PHE A 58 -7.05 21.38 -11.40
CA PHE A 58 -5.71 20.90 -11.76
C PHE A 58 -5.67 20.50 -13.24
N THR A 59 -4.53 20.72 -13.89
CA THR A 59 -4.30 20.31 -15.30
C THR A 59 -3.47 19.04 -15.38
N ASP A 60 -2.54 18.84 -14.45
CA ASP A 60 -1.68 17.68 -14.38
C ASP A 60 -2.45 16.45 -13.88
N LYS A 61 -2.26 15.30 -14.52
CA LYS A 61 -2.98 14.05 -14.21
C LYS A 61 -2.66 13.53 -12.81
N MET A 62 -1.43 13.68 -12.34
CA MET A 62 -1.02 13.26 -10.99
C MET A 62 -1.71 14.11 -9.93
N ASP A 63 -1.80 15.42 -10.15
CA ASP A 63 -2.47 16.33 -9.22
C ASP A 63 -3.97 16.07 -9.14
N LYS A 64 -4.61 15.80 -10.28
CA LYS A 64 -6.01 15.37 -10.32
C LYS A 64 -6.22 14.06 -9.56
N ALA A 65 -5.37 13.05 -9.81
CA ALA A 65 -5.44 11.77 -9.10
C ALA A 65 -5.21 11.95 -7.59
N ARG A 66 -4.27 12.84 -7.17
CA ARG A 66 -4.06 13.17 -5.75
C ARG A 66 -5.30 13.81 -5.13
N ALA A 67 -5.89 14.79 -5.79
CA ALA A 67 -7.10 15.44 -5.30
C ALA A 67 -8.26 14.44 -5.10
N ILE A 68 -8.46 13.52 -6.06
CA ILE A 68 -9.46 12.46 -5.97
C ILE A 68 -9.14 11.51 -4.81
N TYR A 69 -7.89 11.05 -4.69
CA TYR A 69 -7.44 10.20 -3.59
C TYR A 69 -7.70 10.85 -2.23
N TYR A 70 -7.26 12.10 -2.05
CA TYR A 70 -7.44 12.83 -0.81
C TYR A 70 -8.92 12.98 -0.46
N TRP A 71 -9.75 13.34 -1.44
CA TRP A 71 -11.18 13.47 -1.20
C TRP A 71 -11.82 12.15 -0.79
N ILE A 72 -11.56 11.05 -1.50
CA ILE A 72 -12.13 9.73 -1.19
C ILE A 72 -11.71 9.28 0.21
N THR A 73 -10.40 9.34 0.52
CA THR A 73 -9.87 8.87 1.81
C THR A 73 -10.45 9.64 3.00
N HIS A 74 -10.86 10.89 2.82
CA HIS A 74 -11.45 11.71 3.88
C HIS A 74 -12.98 11.58 3.97
N ASN A 75 -13.66 11.34 2.85
CA ASN A 75 -15.13 11.40 2.78
C ASN A 75 -15.81 10.04 2.75
N ILE A 76 -15.09 8.96 2.50
CA ILE A 76 -15.63 7.59 2.49
C ILE A 76 -15.12 6.83 3.71
N THR A 77 -16.00 6.03 4.33
CA THR A 77 -15.67 5.20 5.49
C THR A 77 -15.82 3.73 5.12
N TYR A 78 -14.98 2.86 5.69
CA TYR A 78 -15.08 1.42 5.43
C TYR A 78 -16.38 0.85 6.00
N ASP A 79 -17.10 0.09 5.17
CA ASP A 79 -18.38 -0.54 5.57
C ASP A 79 -18.15 -1.95 6.13
N LEU A 80 -17.86 -2.01 7.43
CA LEU A 80 -17.65 -3.28 8.14
C LEU A 80 -18.85 -4.22 8.05
N LYS A 81 -20.08 -3.66 8.02
CA LYS A 81 -21.30 -4.48 7.91
C LYS A 81 -21.41 -5.13 6.55
N LEU A 82 -21.12 -4.37 5.50
CA LEU A 82 -21.15 -4.87 4.13
C LEU A 82 -20.01 -5.89 3.89
N ALA A 83 -18.80 -5.60 4.39
CA ALA A 83 -17.65 -6.48 4.28
C ALA A 83 -17.92 -7.87 4.89
N ARG A 84 -18.60 -7.92 6.03
CA ARG A 84 -18.99 -9.21 6.66
C ARG A 84 -20.09 -9.95 5.91
N ASN A 85 -20.96 -9.23 5.20
CA ASN A 85 -22.09 -9.82 4.48
C ASN A 85 -21.76 -10.21 3.03
N ASN A 86 -20.56 -9.86 2.54
CA ASN A 86 -20.06 -10.13 1.20
C ASN A 86 -21.09 -9.84 0.09
N ASN A 87 -21.63 -8.63 0.06
CA ASN A 87 -22.61 -8.20 -0.95
C ASN A 87 -22.00 -7.19 -1.94
N PRO A 88 -21.38 -7.65 -3.05
CA PRO A 88 -20.69 -6.77 -3.99
C PRO A 88 -21.60 -5.77 -4.72
N GLN A 89 -22.90 -6.06 -4.86
CA GLN A 89 -23.84 -5.16 -5.55
C GLN A 89 -24.00 -3.78 -4.88
N LYS A 90 -23.71 -3.69 -3.58
CA LYS A 90 -23.74 -2.42 -2.83
C LYS A 90 -22.43 -1.64 -2.88
N ASN A 91 -21.47 -2.06 -3.70
CA ASN A 91 -20.18 -1.39 -3.86
C ASN A 91 -20.09 -0.56 -5.15
N THR A 92 -21.20 -0.28 -5.82
CA THR A 92 -21.19 0.59 -7.00
C THR A 92 -20.78 2.02 -6.60
N PRO A 93 -20.07 2.77 -7.44
CA PRO A 93 -19.72 4.17 -7.17
C PRO A 93 -20.91 5.04 -6.75
N ALA A 94 -22.07 4.84 -7.35
CA ALA A 94 -23.31 5.54 -6.98
C ALA A 94 -23.77 5.23 -5.55
N ASP A 95 -23.71 3.96 -5.13
CA ASP A 95 -24.03 3.56 -3.76
C ASP A 95 -23.02 4.10 -2.76
N VAL A 96 -21.73 4.07 -3.08
CA VAL A 96 -20.67 4.64 -2.24
C VAL A 96 -20.90 6.13 -2.01
N LEU A 97 -21.19 6.89 -3.06
CA LEU A 97 -21.49 8.33 -2.93
C LEU A 97 -22.72 8.60 -2.10
N ARG A 98 -23.78 7.80 -2.26
CA ARG A 98 -25.03 7.95 -1.53
C ARG A 98 -24.88 7.61 -0.04
N THR A 99 -24.10 6.55 0.29
CA THR A 99 -23.96 6.04 1.65
C THR A 99 -22.75 6.58 2.39
N ARG A 100 -21.77 7.11 1.67
CA ARG A 100 -20.42 7.47 2.16
C ARG A 100 -19.70 6.30 2.82
N LYS A 101 -20.06 5.07 2.41
CA LYS A 101 -19.46 3.82 2.91
C LYS A 101 -19.14 2.89 1.76
N ALA A 102 -18.02 2.16 1.88
CA ALA A 102 -17.58 1.20 0.88
C ALA A 102 -16.77 0.05 1.51
N THR A 103 -16.71 -1.09 0.85
CA THR A 103 -15.64 -2.08 1.01
C THR A 103 -14.50 -1.75 0.04
N ALA A 104 -13.41 -2.52 0.05
CA ALA A 104 -12.23 -2.24 -0.79
C ALA A 104 -12.60 -2.06 -2.28
N ILE A 105 -13.43 -2.94 -2.84
CA ILE A 105 -13.88 -2.83 -4.23
C ILE A 105 -14.65 -1.52 -4.49
N GLY A 106 -15.44 -1.04 -3.54
CA GLY A 106 -16.17 0.21 -3.68
C GLY A 106 -15.26 1.44 -3.64
N PHE A 107 -14.24 1.44 -2.79
CA PHE A 107 -13.20 2.48 -2.79
C PHE A 107 -12.46 2.53 -4.12
N ALA A 108 -12.00 1.38 -4.60
CA ALA A 108 -11.24 1.27 -5.85
C ALA A 108 -12.09 1.66 -7.07
N SER A 109 -13.36 1.19 -7.14
CA SER A 109 -14.28 1.52 -8.24
C SER A 109 -14.65 3.00 -8.26
N LEU A 110 -14.89 3.62 -7.11
CA LEU A 110 -15.17 5.06 -7.04
C LEU A 110 -13.96 5.86 -7.50
N PHE A 111 -12.76 5.48 -7.06
CA PHE A 111 -11.53 6.13 -7.50
C PHE A 111 -11.33 5.99 -9.02
N GLN A 112 -11.55 4.80 -9.58
CA GLN A 112 -11.48 4.55 -11.03
C GLN A 112 -12.47 5.43 -11.79
N ASP A 113 -13.73 5.50 -11.38
CA ASP A 113 -14.76 6.29 -12.07
C ASP A 113 -14.45 7.78 -12.03
N MET A 114 -14.01 8.30 -10.88
CA MET A 114 -13.60 9.71 -10.75
C MET A 114 -12.36 10.01 -11.62
N CYS A 115 -11.36 9.13 -11.63
CA CYS A 115 -10.20 9.26 -12.51
C CYS A 115 -10.59 9.25 -13.98
N SER A 116 -11.44 8.30 -14.39
CA SER A 116 -11.92 8.20 -15.78
C SER A 116 -12.68 9.47 -16.21
N SER A 117 -13.50 10.03 -15.32
CA SER A 117 -14.20 11.30 -15.54
C SER A 117 -13.27 12.52 -15.61
N ALA A 118 -12.06 12.41 -15.07
CA ALA A 118 -11.01 13.42 -15.10
C ALA A 118 -9.97 13.21 -16.23
N ASP A 119 -10.26 12.31 -17.18
CA ASP A 119 -9.38 11.91 -18.30
C ASP A 119 -8.05 11.27 -17.85
N ILE A 120 -8.14 10.46 -16.79
CA ILE A 120 -7.02 9.68 -16.27
C ILE A 120 -7.33 8.20 -16.47
N ARG A 121 -6.43 7.48 -17.15
CA ARG A 121 -6.56 6.03 -17.30
C ARG A 121 -6.31 5.34 -15.96
N CYS A 122 -7.34 4.69 -15.45
CA CYS A 122 -7.33 4.02 -14.15
C CYS A 122 -8.11 2.70 -14.24
N LEU A 123 -7.62 1.67 -13.56
CA LEU A 123 -8.28 0.37 -13.50
C LEU A 123 -8.31 -0.13 -12.06
N THR A 124 -9.38 -0.83 -11.71
CA THR A 124 -9.48 -1.58 -10.47
C THR A 124 -8.75 -2.92 -10.61
N VAL A 125 -8.03 -3.30 -9.58
CA VAL A 125 -7.31 -4.57 -9.46
C VAL A 125 -7.79 -5.28 -8.22
N ASP A 126 -8.23 -6.53 -8.38
CA ASP A 126 -8.59 -7.42 -7.28
C ASP A 126 -7.41 -8.30 -6.90
N GLY A 127 -7.31 -8.66 -5.61
CA GLY A 127 -6.21 -9.48 -5.15
C GLY A 127 -6.25 -9.77 -3.66
N PHE A 128 -5.06 -9.88 -3.09
CA PHE A 128 -4.84 -10.41 -1.75
C PHE A 128 -4.02 -9.45 -0.90
N ILE A 129 -4.40 -9.33 0.37
CA ILE A 129 -3.57 -8.84 1.47
C ILE A 129 -3.58 -9.88 2.58
N LYS A 130 -2.57 -9.86 3.47
CA LYS A 130 -2.58 -10.67 4.70
C LYS A 130 -3.03 -9.82 5.88
N ASN A 131 -4.09 -10.26 6.57
CA ASN A 131 -4.67 -9.58 7.72
C ASN A 131 -4.06 -10.03 9.05
N ASN A 132 -3.57 -11.27 9.10
CA ASN A 132 -3.02 -11.88 10.32
C ASN A 132 -1.99 -12.97 9.98
N THR A 133 -1.32 -13.49 11.01
CA THR A 133 -0.27 -14.50 10.84
C THR A 133 -0.80 -15.90 10.49
N GLU A 134 -2.08 -16.17 10.68
CA GLU A 134 -2.70 -17.44 10.32
C GLU A 134 -2.74 -17.64 8.79
N GLU A 135 -2.77 -16.52 8.04
CA GLU A 135 -2.76 -16.53 6.59
C GLU A 135 -1.36 -16.79 5.98
N ILE A 136 -0.30 -16.82 6.81
CA ILE A 136 1.05 -17.11 6.34
C ILE A 136 1.14 -18.57 5.90
N GLY A 137 1.54 -18.81 4.65
CA GLY A 137 1.66 -20.14 4.04
C GLY A 137 0.34 -20.70 3.49
N GLU A 138 -0.78 -20.01 3.67
CA GLU A 138 -2.08 -20.42 3.16
C GLU A 138 -2.24 -20.05 1.67
N LYS A 139 -2.38 -21.07 0.80
CA LYS A 139 -2.39 -20.88 -0.66
C LYS A 139 -3.78 -20.65 -1.25
N ASP A 140 -4.81 -21.18 -0.59
CA ASP A 140 -6.17 -21.24 -1.10
C ASP A 140 -7.04 -20.09 -0.59
N GLN A 141 -6.42 -18.93 -0.41
CA GLN A 141 -7.12 -17.72 -0.02
C GLN A 141 -8.02 -17.21 -1.15
N GLU A 142 -9.24 -16.83 -0.80
CA GLU A 142 -10.13 -16.07 -1.67
C GLU A 142 -9.66 -14.62 -1.80
N ILE A 143 -10.02 -13.96 -2.91
CA ILE A 143 -9.79 -12.53 -3.11
C ILE A 143 -10.43 -11.77 -1.95
N ASN A 144 -9.63 -10.97 -1.26
CA ASN A 144 -10.06 -10.26 -0.04
C ASN A 144 -9.82 -8.76 -0.08
N HIS A 145 -9.21 -8.25 -1.15
CA HIS A 145 -8.90 -6.83 -1.28
C HIS A 145 -8.97 -6.36 -2.73
N SER A 146 -9.10 -5.02 -2.90
CA SER A 146 -9.09 -4.36 -4.20
C SER A 146 -8.44 -2.99 -4.06
N TRP A 147 -7.68 -2.61 -5.09
CA TRP A 147 -7.01 -1.32 -5.20
C TRP A 147 -7.10 -0.78 -6.62
N ALA A 148 -6.45 0.32 -6.93
CA ALA A 148 -6.40 0.90 -8.26
C ALA A 148 -4.98 0.94 -8.82
N VAL A 149 -4.88 0.93 -10.16
CA VAL A 149 -3.68 1.27 -10.89
C VAL A 149 -3.97 2.44 -11.84
N VAL A 150 -3.07 3.42 -11.84
CA VAL A 150 -3.20 4.65 -12.62
C VAL A 150 -2.08 4.73 -13.64
N GLN A 151 -2.41 5.05 -14.89
CA GLN A 151 -1.42 5.30 -15.95
C GLN A 151 -1.27 6.79 -16.22
N LEU A 152 -0.07 7.32 -15.99
CA LEU A 152 0.21 8.75 -16.20
C LEU A 152 0.85 9.07 -17.56
N GLY A 153 1.54 8.10 -18.15
CA GLY A 153 2.21 8.23 -19.45
C GLY A 153 1.77 7.17 -20.45
N GLN A 154 2.60 6.89 -21.45
CA GLN A 154 2.32 5.93 -22.53
C GLN A 154 3.06 4.60 -22.36
N SER A 155 4.12 4.58 -21.54
CA SER A 155 4.91 3.37 -21.29
C SER A 155 4.19 2.41 -20.33
N PRO A 156 4.40 1.08 -20.46
CA PRO A 156 3.99 0.13 -19.44
C PRO A 156 4.57 0.43 -18.04
N GLU A 157 5.72 1.14 -17.98
CA GLU A 157 6.35 1.55 -16.72
C GLU A 157 5.61 2.69 -16.01
N ASP A 158 4.72 3.41 -16.73
CA ASP A 158 3.99 4.58 -16.22
C ASP A 158 2.71 4.22 -15.46
N TRP A 159 2.58 2.97 -15.04
CA TRP A 159 1.53 2.52 -14.13
C TRP A 159 1.98 2.64 -12.67
N TYR A 160 1.08 3.13 -11.82
CA TYR A 160 1.30 3.41 -10.39
C TYR A 160 0.18 2.82 -9.55
N TYR A 161 0.51 2.29 -8.39
CA TYR A 161 -0.45 1.77 -7.42
C TYR A 161 -1.11 2.89 -6.61
N VAL A 162 -2.40 2.74 -6.35
CA VAL A 162 -3.17 3.58 -5.43
C VAL A 162 -4.14 2.70 -4.63
N ASP A 163 -4.06 2.76 -3.31
CA ASP A 163 -5.05 2.09 -2.45
C ASP A 163 -5.77 3.10 -1.57
N PRO A 164 -6.94 3.59 -1.99
CA PRO A 164 -7.70 4.54 -1.20
C PRO A 164 -8.35 3.92 0.04
N THR A 165 -8.47 2.58 0.11
CA THR A 165 -9.02 1.88 1.26
C THR A 165 -8.06 1.95 2.44
N LEU A 166 -6.84 1.42 2.26
CA LEU A 166 -5.79 1.46 3.28
C LEU A 166 -5.31 2.88 3.56
N GLY A 167 -5.39 3.77 2.57
CA GLY A 167 -5.13 5.20 2.76
C GLY A 167 -6.15 5.93 3.63
N SER A 168 -7.34 5.35 3.86
CA SER A 168 -8.40 5.96 4.67
C SER A 168 -8.43 5.50 6.14
N GLY A 169 -7.81 4.36 6.45
CA GLY A 169 -7.82 3.79 7.79
C GLY A 169 -7.73 2.27 7.81
N PHE A 170 -8.03 1.70 8.96
CA PHE A 170 -7.96 0.25 9.18
C PHE A 170 -9.11 -0.25 10.07
N ALA A 171 -9.48 -1.50 9.88
CA ALA A 171 -10.40 -2.22 10.76
C ALA A 171 -9.62 -2.96 11.85
N ASP A 172 -10.25 -3.14 13.01
CA ASP A 172 -9.75 -4.04 14.05
C ASP A 172 -9.80 -5.51 13.57
N ALA A 173 -9.05 -6.39 14.21
CA ALA A 173 -8.96 -7.81 13.85
C ALA A 173 -10.34 -8.53 13.88
N GLU A 174 -11.28 -8.03 14.67
CA GLU A 174 -12.62 -8.59 14.80
C GLU A 174 -13.63 -7.99 13.79
N MET A 175 -13.16 -7.07 12.92
CA MET A 175 -13.97 -6.35 11.95
C MET A 175 -15.20 -5.64 12.58
N LYS A 176 -15.02 -5.09 13.79
CA LYS A 176 -16.08 -4.39 14.55
C LYS A 176 -15.94 -2.88 14.53
N ILE A 177 -14.70 -2.38 14.53
CA ILE A 177 -14.38 -0.96 14.62
C ILE A 177 -13.49 -0.59 13.43
N PHE A 178 -13.89 0.45 12.70
CA PHE A 178 -13.05 1.09 11.71
C PHE A 178 -12.45 2.36 12.29
N THR A 179 -11.12 2.43 12.34
CA THR A 179 -10.38 3.61 12.76
C THR A 179 -9.97 4.41 11.54
N LYS A 180 -10.49 5.65 11.43
CA LYS A 180 -10.03 6.60 10.42
C LYS A 180 -8.57 6.95 10.71
N TYR A 181 -7.71 6.68 9.75
CA TYR A 181 -6.29 7.00 9.79
C TYR A 181 -5.83 7.33 8.38
N TYR A 182 -5.83 8.61 8.04
CA TYR A 182 -5.34 9.03 6.74
C TYR A 182 -3.84 8.85 6.65
N THR A 183 -3.40 8.24 5.55
CA THR A 183 -1.99 8.18 5.17
C THR A 183 -1.86 8.31 3.66
N ASP A 184 -0.83 8.99 3.19
CA ASP A 184 -0.56 9.18 1.77
C ASP A 184 0.40 8.12 1.19
N VAL A 185 0.91 7.22 2.03
CA VAL A 185 1.85 6.17 1.59
C VAL A 185 1.26 5.20 0.57
N TYR A 186 -0.07 5.12 0.48
CA TYR A 186 -0.78 4.33 -0.52
C TYR A 186 -1.13 5.10 -1.80
N PHE A 187 -0.63 6.32 -1.95
CA PHE A 187 -0.72 7.08 -3.18
C PHE A 187 0.60 7.03 -3.93
N PHE A 188 0.64 6.28 -5.03
CA PHE A 188 1.84 6.04 -5.83
C PHE A 188 2.99 5.42 -5.04
N THR A 189 2.65 4.49 -4.17
CA THR A 189 3.62 3.68 -3.43
C THR A 189 4.62 3.04 -4.40
N GLU A 190 5.89 3.01 -4.02
CA GLU A 190 6.90 2.33 -4.80
C GLU A 190 6.54 0.85 -4.99
N LYS A 191 6.63 0.36 -6.22
CA LYS A 191 6.11 -0.93 -6.67
C LYS A 191 6.54 -2.11 -5.79
N GLU A 192 7.82 -2.20 -5.47
CA GLU A 192 8.36 -3.28 -4.63
C GLU A 192 7.87 -3.19 -3.18
N THR A 193 7.74 -1.99 -2.65
CA THR A 193 7.20 -1.76 -1.29
C THR A 193 5.72 -2.11 -1.21
N PHE A 194 4.92 -1.72 -2.21
CA PHE A 194 3.49 -2.05 -2.28
C PHE A 194 3.27 -3.57 -2.33
N ASN A 195 4.06 -4.27 -3.13
CA ASN A 195 3.97 -5.72 -3.31
C ASN A 195 4.36 -6.54 -2.07
N LEU A 196 4.99 -5.95 -1.05
CA LEU A 196 5.20 -6.62 0.23
C LEU A 196 3.88 -6.85 1.00
N GLN A 197 2.86 -6.05 0.71
CA GLN A 197 1.56 -6.11 1.36
C GLN A 197 0.44 -6.59 0.43
N HIS A 198 0.57 -6.40 -0.90
CA HIS A 198 -0.45 -6.69 -1.90
C HIS A 198 0.03 -7.69 -2.94
N TYR A 199 -0.85 -8.60 -3.34
CA TYR A 199 -0.61 -9.50 -4.47
C TYR A 199 -1.86 -9.55 -5.37
N PRO A 200 -1.77 -9.20 -6.68
CA PRO A 200 -2.92 -9.20 -7.56
C PRO A 200 -3.34 -10.63 -7.94
N ASP A 201 -4.63 -10.87 -8.07
CA ASP A 201 -5.16 -12.14 -8.59
C ASP A 201 -4.71 -12.37 -10.04
N ASN A 202 -4.81 -11.34 -10.86
CA ASN A 202 -4.21 -11.34 -12.19
C ASN A 202 -2.77 -10.78 -12.13
N GLU A 203 -1.78 -11.67 -12.25
CA GLU A 203 -0.35 -11.31 -12.17
C GLU A 203 0.12 -10.26 -13.19
N ALA A 204 -0.63 -10.03 -14.27
CA ALA A 204 -0.33 -8.95 -15.21
C ALA A 204 -0.35 -7.55 -14.54
N TRP A 205 -1.02 -7.42 -13.40
CA TRP A 205 -1.10 -6.19 -12.62
C TRP A 205 -0.07 -6.13 -11.47
N LYS A 206 0.84 -7.08 -11.39
CA LYS A 206 2.00 -6.98 -10.50
C LYS A 206 3.05 -6.09 -11.16
N LEU A 207 3.07 -4.82 -10.79
CA LEU A 207 3.93 -3.80 -11.42
C LEU A 207 5.42 -3.92 -11.03
N GLY A 208 5.73 -4.61 -9.94
CA GLY A 208 7.10 -4.88 -9.47
C GLY A 208 7.54 -6.32 -9.74
N SER A 209 8.79 -6.64 -9.45
CA SER A 209 9.41 -7.95 -9.71
C SER A 209 9.15 -8.97 -8.61
N ALA A 210 9.06 -8.55 -7.36
CA ALA A 210 8.85 -9.41 -6.19
C ALA A 210 7.47 -9.15 -5.54
N PRO A 211 6.88 -10.15 -4.84
CA PRO A 211 7.25 -11.55 -4.82
C PRO A 211 7.06 -12.23 -6.19
N LYS A 212 7.71 -13.37 -6.44
CA LYS A 212 7.70 -14.02 -7.77
C LYS A 212 6.31 -14.57 -8.15
N ASN A 213 5.60 -15.09 -7.17
CA ASN A 213 4.29 -15.72 -7.35
C ASN A 213 3.45 -15.61 -6.07
N LYS A 214 2.17 -16.04 -6.13
CA LYS A 214 1.23 -16.02 -5.01
C LYS A 214 1.75 -16.79 -3.80
N LYS A 215 2.40 -17.95 -4.01
CA LYS A 215 2.97 -18.74 -2.93
C LYS A 215 4.04 -17.96 -2.16
N ASP A 216 4.99 -17.36 -2.88
CA ASP A 216 6.05 -16.56 -2.26
C ASP A 216 5.46 -15.39 -1.45
N PHE A 217 4.36 -14.76 -1.93
CA PHE A 217 3.66 -13.71 -1.20
C PHE A 217 3.08 -14.22 0.12
N PHE A 218 2.39 -15.37 0.10
CA PHE A 218 1.81 -15.92 1.33
C PHE A 218 2.86 -16.51 2.28
N ASP A 219 4.00 -16.96 1.77
CA ASP A 219 5.10 -17.42 2.62
C ASP A 219 5.81 -16.25 3.36
N MET A 220 5.69 -15.01 2.88
CA MET A 220 6.27 -13.82 3.54
C MET A 220 5.52 -13.47 4.84
N PRO A 221 6.18 -12.72 5.76
CA PRO A 221 5.50 -12.19 6.94
C PRO A 221 4.39 -11.19 6.60
N VAL A 222 3.54 -10.87 7.58
CA VAL A 222 2.53 -9.83 7.43
C VAL A 222 3.19 -8.46 7.60
N VAL A 223 3.12 -7.61 6.58
CA VAL A 223 3.67 -6.25 6.59
C VAL A 223 2.56 -5.26 6.94
N ARG A 224 2.80 -4.37 7.90
CA ARG A 224 1.84 -3.38 8.38
C ARG A 224 2.11 -1.99 7.81
N VAL A 225 1.13 -1.11 7.94
CA VAL A 225 1.21 0.26 7.39
C VAL A 225 2.46 1.01 7.85
N ALA A 226 2.87 0.87 9.11
CA ALA A 226 4.07 1.53 9.62
C ALA A 226 5.36 1.11 8.87
N ALA A 227 5.42 -0.12 8.39
CA ALA A 227 6.55 -0.57 7.56
C ALA A 227 6.54 0.11 6.17
N ILE A 228 5.36 0.30 5.60
CA ILE A 228 5.20 1.03 4.33
C ILE A 228 5.54 2.52 4.53
N GLU A 229 5.08 3.15 5.64
CA GLU A 229 5.40 4.53 6.03
C GLU A 229 6.91 4.76 6.15
N LEU A 230 7.64 3.80 6.76
CA LEU A 230 9.09 3.83 6.85
C LEU A 230 9.80 3.41 5.55
N GLY A 231 9.05 3.11 4.49
CA GLY A 231 9.59 2.76 3.18
C GLY A 231 10.41 1.49 3.20
N ILE A 232 9.88 0.41 3.79
CA ILE A 232 10.54 -0.90 3.85
C ILE A 232 10.89 -1.41 2.44
N LYS A 233 12.13 -1.89 2.27
CA LYS A 233 12.66 -2.42 1.01
C LYS A 233 12.97 -3.90 1.09
N LYS A 234 13.54 -4.32 2.21
CA LYS A 234 13.94 -5.71 2.48
C LYS A 234 13.65 -6.05 3.92
N LEU A 235 13.34 -7.29 4.16
CA LEU A 235 13.11 -7.85 5.48
C LEU A 235 13.78 -9.22 5.59
N LEU A 236 14.30 -9.51 6.76
CA LEU A 236 14.84 -10.80 7.16
C LEU A 236 14.38 -11.08 8.60
N PRO A 237 13.87 -12.29 8.88
CA PRO A 237 13.63 -13.39 7.96
C PRO A 237 12.64 -13.02 6.85
N ASN A 238 12.83 -13.56 5.64
CA ASN A 238 11.89 -13.37 4.53
C ASN A 238 10.70 -14.32 4.63
N ASP A 239 10.89 -15.46 5.28
CA ASP A 239 9.81 -16.41 5.57
C ASP A 239 9.02 -15.92 6.79
N GLY A 240 7.71 -15.85 6.64
CA GLY A 240 6.79 -15.46 7.70
C GLY A 240 6.62 -16.52 8.79
N LYS A 241 6.84 -17.82 8.47
CA LYS A 241 6.93 -18.93 9.43
C LYS A 241 8.39 -19.15 9.78
N ILE A 242 8.77 -18.89 11.04
CA ILE A 242 10.14 -19.02 11.53
C ILE A 242 10.24 -20.26 12.42
N LYS A 243 11.12 -21.19 12.08
CA LYS A 243 11.53 -22.28 12.97
C LYS A 243 12.74 -21.84 13.79
N ALA A 244 12.57 -21.72 15.09
CA ALA A 244 13.61 -21.30 16.02
C ALA A 244 13.94 -22.44 16.98
N LYS A 245 15.20 -22.48 17.43
CA LYS A 245 15.60 -23.38 18.52
C LYS A 245 15.67 -22.62 19.83
N VAL A 246 15.25 -23.26 20.93
CA VAL A 246 15.34 -22.70 22.29
C VAL A 246 16.74 -22.12 22.55
N ASN A 247 16.79 -20.88 23.02
CA ASN A 247 18.01 -20.14 23.34
C ASN A 247 18.99 -19.90 22.18
N LYS A 248 18.60 -20.15 20.93
CA LYS A 248 19.36 -19.76 19.76
C LYS A 248 18.89 -18.42 19.23
N ALA A 249 19.87 -17.59 18.85
CA ALA A 249 19.57 -16.24 18.34
C ALA A 249 18.95 -16.31 16.93
N VAL A 250 17.79 -15.67 16.77
CA VAL A 250 17.19 -15.34 15.46
C VAL A 250 17.50 -13.89 15.15
N LYS A 251 18.03 -13.63 13.97
CA LYS A 251 18.34 -12.27 13.51
C LYS A 251 17.18 -11.69 12.71
N PHE A 252 16.75 -10.50 13.08
CA PHE A 252 15.81 -9.66 12.33
C PHE A 252 16.54 -8.49 11.71
N SER A 253 16.19 -8.14 10.48
CA SER A 253 16.83 -7.02 9.76
C SER A 253 15.87 -6.43 8.72
N PHE A 254 15.71 -5.11 8.73
CA PHE A 254 14.79 -4.38 7.85
C PHE A 254 15.55 -3.24 7.19
N THR A 255 15.58 -3.22 5.86
CA THR A 255 16.14 -2.09 5.11
C THR A 255 15.02 -1.08 4.86
N LEU A 256 15.23 0.16 5.27
CA LEU A 256 14.23 1.24 5.24
C LEU A 256 14.72 2.38 4.35
N LYS A 257 13.79 3.12 3.74
CA LYS A 257 14.10 4.34 2.96
C LYS A 257 13.97 5.61 3.81
N SER A 258 13.06 5.60 4.78
CA SER A 258 12.81 6.74 5.65
C SER A 258 14.03 7.09 6.49
N THR A 259 14.21 8.39 6.72
CA THR A 259 15.16 8.96 7.69
C THR A 259 14.50 9.29 9.03
N GLU A 260 13.24 8.89 9.22
CA GLU A 260 12.53 9.06 10.49
C GLU A 260 13.30 8.39 11.63
N GLU A 261 13.38 9.07 12.76
CA GLU A 261 14.08 8.55 13.92
C GLU A 261 13.33 7.35 14.52
N ILE A 262 14.05 6.24 14.68
CA ILE A 262 13.55 5.07 15.40
C ILE A 262 14.00 5.21 16.86
N THR A 263 13.04 5.42 17.75
CA THR A 263 13.27 5.64 19.17
C THR A 263 13.00 4.40 20.01
N LYS A 264 12.21 3.44 19.47
CA LYS A 264 11.79 2.25 20.20
C LYS A 264 11.54 1.08 19.28
N VAL A 265 11.99 -0.11 19.69
CA VAL A 265 11.64 -1.39 19.04
C VAL A 265 11.18 -2.36 20.12
N GLU A 266 10.06 -3.04 19.87
CA GLU A 266 9.47 -3.99 20.79
C GLU A 266 9.06 -5.27 20.05
N LEU A 267 9.04 -6.40 20.76
CA LEU A 267 8.41 -7.64 20.32
C LEU A 267 7.18 -7.94 21.17
N GLY A 268 6.02 -8.05 20.49
CA GLY A 268 4.81 -8.62 21.07
C GLY A 268 4.77 -10.11 20.76
N MET A 269 4.58 -10.96 21.75
CA MET A 269 4.63 -12.41 21.61
C MET A 269 3.47 -13.07 22.33
N GLY A 270 2.91 -14.12 21.70
CA GLY A 270 1.84 -14.93 22.28
C GLY A 270 0.44 -14.44 21.88
N GLU A 271 -0.57 -15.01 22.53
CA GLU A 271 -1.97 -14.74 22.24
C GLU A 271 -2.77 -14.44 23.52
N LYS A 272 -3.80 -13.59 23.38
CA LYS A 272 -4.80 -13.31 24.42
C LYS A 272 -4.15 -12.98 25.77
N LYS A 273 -4.48 -13.75 26.82
CA LYS A 273 -3.95 -13.54 28.20
C LYS A 273 -2.45 -13.82 28.35
N LYS A 274 -1.84 -14.50 27.39
CA LYS A 274 -0.39 -14.82 27.38
C LYS A 274 0.41 -13.82 26.51
N TYR A 275 -0.25 -12.82 25.94
CA TYR A 275 0.43 -11.81 25.15
C TYR A 275 1.34 -10.95 26.02
N LYS A 276 2.60 -10.84 25.63
CA LYS A 276 3.63 -10.04 26.30
C LYS A 276 4.29 -9.13 25.30
N VAL A 277 4.65 -7.93 25.72
CA VAL A 277 5.46 -6.99 24.92
C VAL A 277 6.77 -6.76 25.64
N GLU A 278 7.88 -6.87 24.94
CA GLU A 278 9.24 -6.70 25.46
C GLU A 278 10.00 -5.69 24.61
N GLU A 279 10.65 -4.72 25.23
CA GLU A 279 11.52 -3.77 24.55
C GLU A 279 12.84 -4.44 24.18
N ILE A 280 13.29 -4.23 22.94
CA ILE A 280 14.43 -4.92 22.34
C ILE A 280 15.58 -3.95 22.08
N GLN A 281 16.80 -4.37 22.44
CA GLN A 281 18.01 -3.68 22.01
C GLN A 281 18.21 -3.85 20.51
N TYR A 282 18.38 -2.75 19.79
CA TYR A 282 18.50 -2.74 18.33
C TYR A 282 19.66 -1.87 17.86
N SER A 283 20.04 -2.07 16.61
CA SER A 283 20.92 -1.19 15.84
C SER A 283 20.13 -0.58 14.68
N ASN A 284 20.25 0.73 14.50
CA ASN A 284 19.72 1.43 13.35
C ASN A 284 20.87 2.19 12.69
N SER A 285 21.44 1.61 11.63
CA SER A 285 22.62 2.15 10.96
C SER A 285 22.53 1.92 9.45
N ALA A 286 22.93 2.92 8.65
CA ALA A 286 22.92 2.85 7.20
C ALA A 286 21.58 2.40 6.60
N SER A 287 20.47 2.93 7.11
CA SER A 287 19.11 2.56 6.70
C SER A 287 18.72 1.11 7.01
N VAL A 288 19.44 0.44 7.90
CA VAL A 288 19.13 -0.92 8.34
C VAL A 288 18.81 -0.94 9.82
N LEU A 289 17.56 -1.21 10.13
CA LEU A 289 17.12 -1.57 11.48
C LEU A 289 17.37 -3.06 11.70
N SER A 290 18.10 -3.43 12.76
CA SER A 290 18.37 -4.84 13.04
C SER A 290 18.49 -5.14 14.53
N PHE A 291 18.11 -6.36 14.91
CA PHE A 291 18.25 -6.90 16.24
C PHE A 291 18.33 -8.43 16.21
N THR A 292 18.65 -9.02 17.33
CA THR A 292 18.59 -10.47 17.53
C THR A 292 17.74 -10.78 18.74
N TYR A 293 16.98 -11.88 18.67
CA TYR A 293 16.16 -12.36 19.78
C TYR A 293 16.38 -13.84 20.04
N LYS A 294 16.32 -14.27 21.32
CA LYS A 294 16.41 -15.67 21.73
C LYS A 294 15.11 -16.08 22.37
N PHE A 295 14.38 -16.94 21.70
CA PHE A 295 13.16 -17.53 22.26
C PHE A 295 13.54 -18.57 23.33
N THR A 296 12.88 -18.51 24.51
CA THR A 296 13.25 -19.31 25.67
C THR A 296 12.36 -20.52 25.90
N ASP A 297 11.14 -20.49 25.39
CA ASP A 297 10.12 -21.50 25.66
C ASP A 297 9.72 -22.23 24.38
N GLU A 298 9.70 -23.57 24.41
CA GLU A 298 9.13 -24.40 23.35
C GLU A 298 7.65 -24.09 23.20
N ASN A 299 7.27 -23.48 22.07
CA ASN A 299 5.89 -23.09 21.77
C ASN A 299 5.77 -22.62 20.32
N ALA A 300 4.53 -22.44 19.86
CA ALA A 300 4.23 -21.83 18.56
C ALA A 300 3.24 -20.69 18.76
N TYR A 301 3.56 -19.48 18.25
CA TYR A 301 2.76 -18.27 18.48
C TYR A 301 3.09 -17.14 17.50
N PRO A 302 2.14 -16.20 17.31
CA PRO A 302 2.42 -14.98 16.56
C PRO A 302 3.43 -14.09 17.31
N VAL A 303 4.31 -13.48 16.52
CA VAL A 303 5.30 -12.48 16.98
C VAL A 303 5.13 -11.21 16.17
N THR A 304 4.85 -10.10 16.84
CA THR A 304 4.73 -8.78 16.23
C THR A 304 5.95 -7.94 16.57
N VAL A 305 6.64 -7.44 15.56
CA VAL A 305 7.64 -6.38 15.69
C VAL A 305 6.92 -5.05 15.73
N PHE A 306 7.17 -4.25 16.77
CA PHE A 306 6.71 -2.87 16.86
C PHE A 306 7.89 -1.92 16.64
N VAL A 307 7.65 -0.84 15.92
CA VAL A 307 8.58 0.27 15.74
C VAL A 307 7.86 1.55 16.13
N ASN A 308 8.45 2.31 17.05
CA ASN A 308 7.85 3.54 17.60
C ASN A 308 6.40 3.32 18.10
N GLY A 309 6.12 2.13 18.69
CA GLY A 309 4.82 1.76 19.24
C GLY A 309 3.76 1.35 18.21
N LYS A 310 4.10 1.30 16.90
CA LYS A 310 3.20 0.85 15.83
C LYS A 310 3.55 -0.56 15.37
N GLU A 311 2.54 -1.40 15.07
CA GLU A 311 2.76 -2.70 14.43
C GLU A 311 3.49 -2.50 13.09
N PHE A 312 4.59 -3.23 12.92
CA PHE A 312 5.49 -3.08 11.80
C PHE A 312 5.51 -4.31 10.89
N VAL A 313 5.89 -5.48 11.43
CA VAL A 313 5.89 -6.77 10.72
C VAL A 313 5.51 -7.87 11.69
N GLN A 314 4.74 -8.86 11.20
CA GLN A 314 4.31 -10.00 12.02
C GLN A 314 4.77 -11.32 11.42
N TYR A 315 5.21 -12.21 12.30
CA TYR A 315 5.69 -13.54 12.00
C TYR A 315 4.89 -14.58 12.80
N TYR A 316 4.91 -15.82 12.34
CA TYR A 316 4.52 -16.98 13.15
C TYR A 316 5.77 -17.77 13.50
N VAL A 317 6.07 -17.93 14.79
CA VAL A 317 7.33 -18.54 15.25
C VAL A 317 7.02 -19.88 15.92
N GLU A 318 7.68 -20.93 15.46
CA GLU A 318 7.69 -22.27 16.05
C GLU A 318 9.04 -22.47 16.72
N VAL A 319 9.03 -22.63 18.05
CA VAL A 319 10.25 -22.81 18.88
C VAL A 319 10.34 -24.26 19.29
N GLU A 320 11.45 -24.95 18.91
CA GLU A 320 11.76 -26.36 19.17
C GLU A 320 13.02 -26.51 20.02
#